data_95422c642899e143fff4cd6679af15f3
#
_entry.id   95422c642899e143fff4cd6679af15f3
#
_cell.length_a   1.000
_cell.length_b   1.000
_cell.length_c   1.000
_cell.angle_alpha   90.00
_cell.angle_beta   90.00
_cell.angle_gamma   90.00
#
_symmetry.space_group_name_H-M   'P 1'
#
loop_
_entity.id
_entity.type
_entity.pdbx_description
1 polymer ?
#
loop_
_entity_poly.entity_id
_entity_poly.type
_entity_poly.pdbx_seq_one_letter_code
_entity_poly.pdbx_strand_id
1 'polypeptide(L)'
;MAPRGKGPPSDGVLKAPEPQTDLDQTQIAENAAVNSAENTPDSQTDPVMKVQPRKRVSARDIYPAAGEVAPETESVDNPIPRNRIRMEVPMPNTEVLAIDDELGVQTELEKARDKFLDLVESLKTGRYLTDRIQGVEKHSDGGMPRAVIYHGDYKVILMASMVVELPRDLRDRTPNDMYLYMLQKRLGSEIDYVIKGIDSNTGMAVGSRMEAMATKRRHYFLNLTREGTYRVYEGLVCEARVTSVIPDGIFVELFGIDVFIPLRELSYTRIPDAMGYFEPGDRILVKITKLDRSDPKNIFVAASVKQVATNPTEKVLEKIDVGGNYAGTVTMIDQSGIFVQLDMGAECRCKFPLRARPPIDARVIVSIDGVSMETKSVWGKITYVTIPK
;
A
#
# COMPACT_ATOMS: atom_id res chain seq x y z
N MET A 1 2.42 74.08 -17.83
CA MET A 1 1.00 74.52 -17.76
C MET A 1 0.20 73.36 -17.16
N ALA A 2 -0.16 73.46 -15.90
CA ALA A 2 -1.22 72.67 -15.25
C ALA A 2 -2.59 73.31 -15.54
N PRO A 3 -3.69 72.57 -15.38
CA PRO A 3 -4.51 72.73 -14.19
C PRO A 3 -5.03 71.36 -13.67
N ARG A 4 -4.96 71.15 -12.35
CA ARG A 4 -5.99 71.29 -11.29
C ARG A 4 -7.37 70.79 -11.72
N GLY A 5 -7.97 69.74 -11.17
CA GLY A 5 -8.30 69.41 -9.83
C GLY A 5 -9.77 68.97 -9.78
N LYS A 6 -10.13 68.02 -8.99
CA LYS A 6 -11.34 67.98 -8.15
C LYS A 6 -11.35 66.72 -7.30
N GLY A 7 -11.51 66.94 -6.02
CA GLY A 7 -11.56 65.92 -4.98
C GLY A 7 -12.94 65.22 -4.84
N PRO A 8 -13.09 64.34 -3.86
CA PRO A 8 -14.15 63.36 -3.77
C PRO A 8 -15.42 63.87 -3.08
N PRO A 9 -16.55 63.22 -3.24
CA PRO A 9 -17.64 63.33 -2.27
C PRO A 9 -17.68 62.11 -1.33
N SER A 10 -17.97 62.47 -0.12
CA SER A 10 -18.17 61.73 1.10
C SER A 10 -19.47 60.91 1.15
N ASP A 11 -19.45 59.93 2.03
CA ASP A 11 -20.52 59.39 2.86
C ASP A 11 -21.70 58.64 2.24
N GLY A 12 -21.68 57.35 2.53
CA GLY A 12 -22.83 56.46 2.46
C GLY A 12 -22.69 55.37 3.53
N VAL A 13 -23.06 55.72 4.76
CA VAL A 13 -23.25 54.79 5.88
C VAL A 13 -24.41 53.86 5.55
N LEU A 14 -24.16 52.58 5.35
CA LEU A 14 -25.19 51.55 5.32
C LEU A 14 -25.19 50.79 6.63
N LYS A 15 -26.33 50.94 7.33
CA LYS A 15 -26.76 50.27 8.55
C LYS A 15 -26.71 48.74 8.43
N ALA A 16 -26.24 48.10 9.48
CA ALA A 16 -26.45 46.72 9.78
C ALA A 16 -27.92 46.41 10.07
N PRO A 17 -28.49 45.28 9.64
CA PRO A 17 -29.78 44.82 10.14
C PRO A 17 -29.60 44.07 11.46
N GLU A 18 -30.47 44.43 12.41
CA GLU A 18 -30.67 43.82 13.71
C GLU A 18 -31.23 42.38 13.63
N PRO A 19 -31.05 41.54 14.68
CA PRO A 19 -31.51 40.15 14.67
C PRO A 19 -33.00 40.08 14.99
N GLN A 20 -33.74 39.35 14.17
CA GLN A 20 -35.12 38.95 14.50
C GLN A 20 -35.11 37.71 15.36
N THR A 21 -35.64 37.85 16.55
CA THR A 21 -35.96 36.82 17.54
C THR A 21 -37.25 36.06 17.18
N ASP A 22 -37.20 34.77 17.56
CA ASP A 22 -38.30 33.87 17.92
C ASP A 22 -39.49 33.70 16.97
N LEU A 23 -39.62 32.45 16.49
CA LEU A 23 -40.84 31.66 16.57
C LEU A 23 -40.59 30.26 15.90
N ASP A 24 -41.05 29.25 16.64
CA ASP A 24 -41.26 27.85 16.29
C ASP A 24 -40.22 26.80 16.71
N GLN A 25 -40.15 26.62 18.04
CA GLN A 25 -39.66 25.38 18.66
C GLN A 25 -40.76 24.36 18.96
N THR A 26 -41.91 24.36 18.27
CA THR A 26 -43.06 23.50 18.65
C THR A 26 -43.44 22.46 17.57
N GLN A 27 -42.72 22.32 16.48
CA GLN A 27 -43.10 21.32 15.43
C GLN A 27 -42.10 20.19 15.19
N ILE A 28 -41.03 20.04 16.00
CA ILE A 28 -40.06 18.93 15.84
C ILE A 28 -40.31 17.79 16.86
N ALA A 29 -41.25 17.94 17.79
CA ALA A 29 -41.51 16.92 18.80
C ALA A 29 -42.69 15.95 18.49
N GLU A 30 -43.39 16.12 17.38
CA GLU A 30 -44.56 15.29 17.06
C GLU A 30 -44.35 14.21 15.97
N ASN A 31 -43.17 14.16 15.32
CA ASN A 31 -42.90 13.13 14.30
C ASN A 31 -41.98 11.98 14.74
N ALA A 32 -41.74 11.82 16.04
CA ALA A 32 -40.93 10.72 16.59
C ALA A 32 -41.71 9.65 17.34
N ALA A 33 -43.06 9.68 17.34
CA ALA A 33 -43.88 8.79 18.16
C ALA A 33 -44.89 7.89 17.39
N VAL A 34 -44.77 7.78 16.08
CA VAL A 34 -45.65 6.86 15.31
C VAL A 34 -44.82 6.05 14.35
N ASN A 35 -44.10 5.04 14.83
CA ASN A 35 -43.67 3.87 14.08
C ASN A 35 -42.96 2.86 14.99
N SER A 36 -43.68 2.43 16.00
CA SER A 36 -43.34 1.22 16.78
C SER A 36 -44.62 0.44 17.12
N ALA A 37 -45.13 -0.25 16.13
CA ALA A 37 -46.00 -1.45 16.37
C ALA A 37 -46.14 -2.19 15.02
N GLU A 38 -45.97 -3.51 15.13
CA GLU A 38 -46.39 -4.54 14.17
C GLU A 38 -45.60 -4.75 12.90
N ASN A 39 -44.68 -5.73 12.94
CA ASN A 39 -44.75 -6.89 12.05
C ASN A 39 -43.64 -7.88 12.38
N THR A 40 -43.94 -8.89 13.14
CA THR A 40 -43.30 -10.20 13.08
C THR A 40 -43.93 -10.97 11.93
N PRO A 41 -43.18 -11.48 11.00
CA PRO A 41 -43.54 -12.70 10.29
C PRO A 41 -42.51 -13.80 10.49
N ASP A 42 -43.05 -14.92 10.81
CA ASP A 42 -42.67 -16.31 10.66
C ASP A 42 -41.28 -16.64 10.07
N SER A 43 -40.63 -17.50 10.84
CA SER A 43 -39.54 -18.39 10.51
C SER A 43 -39.74 -19.16 9.19
N GLN A 44 -39.00 -18.80 8.15
CA GLN A 44 -38.59 -19.74 7.13
C GLN A 44 -37.06 -19.60 6.95
N THR A 45 -36.38 -20.62 7.44
CA THR A 45 -34.94 -20.85 7.30
C THR A 45 -34.62 -21.17 5.85
N ASP A 46 -34.12 -20.17 5.14
CA ASP A 46 -33.37 -20.42 3.92
C ASP A 46 -31.92 -20.85 4.25
N PRO A 47 -31.40 -21.85 3.55
CA PRO A 47 -30.07 -22.38 3.87
C PRO A 47 -29.00 -21.33 3.59
N VAL A 48 -28.31 -20.94 4.67
CA VAL A 48 -27.10 -20.11 4.62
C VAL A 48 -26.10 -20.77 3.68
N MET A 49 -25.99 -20.25 2.48
CA MET A 49 -24.92 -20.56 1.55
C MET A 49 -23.62 -20.14 2.25
N LYS A 50 -22.86 -21.11 2.76
CA LYS A 50 -21.50 -20.94 3.25
C LYS A 50 -20.66 -20.42 2.07
N VAL A 51 -20.47 -19.13 2.00
CA VAL A 51 -19.45 -18.53 1.13
C VAL A 51 -18.12 -19.04 1.67
N GLN A 52 -17.52 -19.95 0.93
CA GLN A 52 -16.15 -20.38 1.21
C GLN A 52 -15.24 -19.15 1.08
N PRO A 53 -14.34 -18.90 2.04
CA PRO A 53 -13.39 -17.81 1.92
C PRO A 53 -12.56 -18.02 0.66
N ARG A 54 -12.64 -17.10 -0.28
CA ARG A 54 -11.78 -17.06 -1.47
C ARG A 54 -10.34 -17.08 -0.98
N LYS A 55 -9.56 -18.05 -1.45
CA LYS A 55 -8.12 -18.10 -1.18
C LYS A 55 -7.53 -16.76 -1.60
N ARG A 56 -6.96 -16.03 -0.67
CA ARG A 56 -6.19 -14.82 -0.95
C ARG A 56 -4.98 -15.25 -1.78
N VAL A 57 -4.85 -14.65 -2.95
CA VAL A 57 -3.67 -14.84 -3.81
C VAL A 57 -2.61 -13.91 -3.24
N SER A 58 -1.51 -14.48 -2.76
CA SER A 58 -0.37 -13.71 -2.26
C SER A 58 0.29 -12.94 -3.41
N ALA A 59 0.91 -11.80 -3.10
CA ALA A 59 1.72 -11.06 -4.08
C ALA A 59 2.81 -11.95 -4.73
N ARG A 60 3.21 -13.04 -4.07
CA ARG A 60 4.14 -14.05 -4.61
C ARG A 60 3.54 -14.85 -5.77
N ASP A 61 2.22 -14.98 -5.84
CA ASP A 61 1.54 -15.76 -6.89
C ASP A 61 1.39 -14.95 -8.19
N ILE A 62 1.56 -13.63 -8.13
CA ILE A 62 1.51 -12.73 -9.30
C ILE A 62 2.86 -12.69 -10.02
N TYR A 63 3.96 -12.89 -9.27
CA TYR A 63 5.31 -12.92 -9.79
C TYR A 63 5.84 -14.34 -9.62
N PRO A 64 5.96 -15.12 -10.71
CA PRO A 64 6.72 -16.36 -10.64
C PRO A 64 8.12 -15.97 -10.17
N ALA A 65 8.58 -16.61 -9.09
CA ALA A 65 9.95 -16.48 -8.63
C ALA A 65 10.86 -16.59 -9.85
N ALA A 66 11.77 -15.61 -10.02
CA ALA A 66 12.76 -15.65 -11.08
C ALA A 66 13.39 -17.04 -11.02
N GLY A 67 13.17 -17.82 -12.09
CA GLY A 67 13.63 -19.19 -12.16
C GLY A 67 15.11 -19.19 -11.80
N GLU A 68 15.46 -20.03 -10.85
CA GLU A 68 16.83 -20.44 -10.63
C GLU A 68 17.34 -21.04 -11.93
N VAL A 69 17.98 -20.19 -12.75
CA VAL A 69 18.85 -20.65 -13.79
C VAL A 69 20.11 -21.09 -13.06
N ALA A 70 20.16 -22.34 -12.74
CA ALA A 70 21.40 -22.96 -12.31
C ALA A 70 22.44 -22.73 -13.40
N PRO A 71 23.61 -22.15 -13.10
CA PRO A 71 24.70 -22.15 -14.06
C PRO A 71 25.17 -23.58 -14.21
N GLU A 72 25.02 -24.16 -15.40
CA GLU A 72 25.76 -25.33 -15.82
C GLU A 72 27.24 -24.94 -15.85
N THR A 73 27.91 -25.14 -14.73
CA THR A 73 29.37 -25.22 -14.70
C THR A 73 29.74 -26.67 -14.86
N GLU A 74 30.29 -27.01 -16.00
CA GLU A 74 31.02 -28.24 -16.20
C GLU A 74 32.07 -28.40 -15.10
N SER A 75 31.86 -29.41 -14.25
CA SER A 75 32.75 -29.77 -13.18
C SER A 75 33.92 -30.58 -13.75
N VAL A 76 35.09 -29.98 -13.69
CA VAL A 76 36.34 -30.78 -13.76
C VAL A 76 36.50 -31.50 -12.41
N ASP A 77 36.60 -32.83 -12.52
CA ASP A 77 36.82 -33.78 -11.45
C ASP A 77 37.90 -33.40 -10.43
N ASN A 78 37.55 -33.46 -9.15
CA ASN A 78 38.33 -34.25 -8.18
C ASN A 78 37.51 -34.45 -6.88
N PRO A 79 37.10 -35.67 -6.54
CA PRO A 79 36.44 -35.95 -5.29
C PRO A 79 37.51 -36.18 -4.19
N ILE A 80 37.70 -35.23 -3.31
CA ILE A 80 38.32 -35.48 -2.03
C ILE A 80 37.22 -36.02 -1.09
N PRO A 81 37.25 -37.27 -0.67
CA PRO A 81 36.27 -37.78 0.28
C PRO A 81 36.60 -37.22 1.68
N ARG A 82 35.93 -36.15 2.08
CA ARG A 82 35.88 -35.78 3.48
C ARG A 82 34.89 -36.69 4.18
N ASN A 83 35.38 -37.87 4.56
CA ASN A 83 34.72 -38.75 5.50
C ASN A 83 34.70 -38.09 6.89
N ARG A 84 33.79 -37.14 7.09
CA ARG A 84 33.40 -36.70 8.42
C ARG A 84 32.50 -37.78 8.96
N ILE A 85 33.10 -38.70 9.75
CA ILE A 85 32.35 -39.57 10.64
C ILE A 85 31.51 -38.62 11.51
N ARG A 86 30.21 -38.53 11.15
CA ARG A 86 29.24 -37.89 12.01
C ARG A 86 29.09 -38.82 13.22
N MET A 87 29.80 -38.58 14.31
CA MET A 87 29.47 -39.20 15.56
C MET A 87 28.02 -38.87 15.88
N GLU A 88 27.13 -39.82 15.77
CA GLU A 88 25.82 -39.75 16.37
C GLU A 88 26.07 -39.79 17.90
N VAL A 89 26.10 -38.64 18.48
CA VAL A 89 26.09 -38.47 19.94
C VAL A 89 24.71 -38.93 20.39
N PRO A 90 24.60 -40.03 21.22
CA PRO A 90 23.30 -40.46 21.69
C PRO A 90 22.70 -39.30 22.50
N MET A 91 21.49 -38.85 22.13
CA MET A 91 20.77 -37.82 22.86
C MET A 91 20.50 -38.34 24.28
N PRO A 92 21.06 -37.69 25.33
CA PRO A 92 20.75 -38.05 26.70
C PRO A 92 19.28 -37.75 26.97
N ASN A 93 18.57 -38.68 27.62
CA ASN A 93 17.19 -38.50 28.10
C ASN A 93 17.07 -37.53 29.31
N THR A 94 18.07 -36.74 29.56
CA THR A 94 18.15 -35.71 30.60
C THR A 94 18.27 -34.33 29.93
N GLU A 95 17.57 -33.33 30.47
CA GLU A 95 17.76 -31.94 30.08
C GLU A 95 19.25 -31.58 30.20
N VAL A 96 19.87 -31.30 29.05
CA VAL A 96 21.26 -30.86 28.99
C VAL A 96 21.23 -29.33 29.11
N LEU A 97 21.73 -28.84 30.22
CA LEU A 97 21.96 -27.40 30.42
C LEU A 97 23.02 -26.94 29.41
N ALA A 98 22.69 -26.04 28.54
CA ALA A 98 23.65 -25.41 27.62
C ALA A 98 24.57 -24.47 28.43
N ILE A 99 25.85 -24.38 28.05
CA ILE A 99 26.83 -23.49 28.72
C ILE A 99 26.40 -22.01 28.63
N ASP A 100 25.60 -21.66 27.60
CA ASP A 100 25.10 -20.33 27.36
C ASP A 100 23.60 -20.15 27.74
N ASP A 101 23.04 -21.07 28.56
CA ASP A 101 21.62 -21.05 28.95
C ASP A 101 21.25 -19.79 29.75
N GLU A 102 22.18 -19.22 30.49
CA GLU A 102 22.01 -17.96 31.23
C GLU A 102 21.94 -16.74 30.29
N LEU A 103 22.50 -16.81 29.06
CA LEU A 103 22.49 -15.76 28.07
C LEU A 103 21.27 -15.84 27.12
N GLY A 104 20.61 -17.00 27.06
CA GLY A 104 19.51 -17.26 26.13
C GLY A 104 18.11 -16.98 26.67
N VAL A 105 17.91 -17.01 27.96
CA VAL A 105 16.59 -16.82 28.60
C VAL A 105 16.48 -15.42 29.18
N GLN A 106 16.18 -14.45 28.28
CA GLN A 106 15.74 -13.13 28.75
C GLN A 106 14.41 -13.27 29.50
N THR A 107 14.39 -12.87 30.76
CA THR A 107 13.15 -12.78 31.52
C THR A 107 12.23 -11.74 30.93
N GLU A 108 10.90 -11.84 31.16
CA GLU A 108 9.93 -10.83 30.69
C GLU A 108 10.29 -9.42 31.21
N LEU A 109 10.88 -9.31 32.41
CA LEU A 109 11.35 -8.04 32.96
C LEU A 109 12.56 -7.47 32.20
N GLU A 110 13.48 -8.30 31.74
CA GLU A 110 14.63 -7.87 30.94
C GLU A 110 14.16 -7.41 29.55
N LYS A 111 13.27 -8.16 28.92
CA LYS A 111 12.66 -7.74 27.65
C LYS A 111 11.92 -6.40 27.75
N ALA A 112 11.14 -6.21 28.82
CA ALA A 112 10.46 -4.94 29.08
C ALA A 112 11.45 -3.79 29.31
N ARG A 113 12.54 -4.06 30.04
CA ARG A 113 13.63 -3.09 30.27
C ARG A 113 14.35 -2.71 28.97
N ASP A 114 14.67 -3.69 28.13
CA ASP A 114 15.31 -3.45 26.84
C ASP A 114 14.42 -2.60 25.92
N LYS A 115 13.11 -2.88 25.90
CA LYS A 115 12.14 -2.06 25.15
C LYS A 115 12.07 -0.63 25.69
N PHE A 116 12.11 -0.44 27.00
CA PHE A 116 12.18 0.90 27.59
C PHE A 116 13.47 1.62 27.22
N LEU A 117 14.60 0.93 27.25
CA LEU A 117 15.89 1.50 26.84
C LEU A 117 15.88 1.92 25.36
N ASP A 118 15.27 1.15 24.48
CA ASP A 118 15.07 1.53 23.07
C ASP A 118 14.31 2.86 22.93
N LEU A 119 13.23 3.05 23.71
CA LEU A 119 12.47 4.31 23.73
C LEU A 119 13.33 5.48 24.23
N VAL A 120 14.08 5.28 25.32
CA VAL A 120 14.96 6.31 25.88
C VAL A 120 16.12 6.64 24.92
N GLU A 121 16.69 5.64 24.26
CA GLU A 121 17.73 5.84 23.26
C GLU A 121 17.18 6.63 22.06
N SER A 122 15.99 6.27 21.56
CA SER A 122 15.32 7.00 20.50
C SER A 122 15.09 8.47 20.88
N LEU A 123 14.63 8.75 22.11
CA LEU A 123 14.43 10.11 22.61
C LEU A 123 15.73 10.92 22.65
N LYS A 124 16.83 10.30 23.09
CA LYS A 124 18.13 10.98 23.26
C LYS A 124 18.89 11.18 21.94
N THR A 125 18.88 10.16 21.08
CA THR A 125 19.73 10.12 19.88
C THR A 125 18.97 10.48 18.60
N GLY A 126 17.64 10.47 18.63
CA GLY A 126 16.81 10.57 17.42
C GLY A 126 16.86 9.32 16.54
N ARG A 127 17.33 8.18 17.07
CA ARG A 127 17.25 6.89 16.39
C ARG A 127 15.79 6.53 16.17
N TYR A 128 15.42 6.16 14.93
CA TYR A 128 14.07 5.71 14.65
C TYR A 128 13.87 4.25 15.06
N LEU A 129 12.68 3.99 15.56
CA LEU A 129 12.14 2.67 15.87
C LEU A 129 11.16 2.27 14.77
N THR A 130 10.92 0.98 14.63
CA THR A 130 10.02 0.45 13.59
C THR A 130 9.02 -0.50 14.23
N ASP A 131 7.73 -0.18 14.13
CA ASP A 131 6.64 -1.02 14.61
C ASP A 131 5.40 -0.86 13.74
N ARG A 132 4.37 -1.69 14.00
CA ARG A 132 3.09 -1.66 13.27
C ARG A 132 2.06 -0.79 13.96
N ILE A 133 1.27 -0.06 13.16
CA ILE A 133 0.09 0.64 13.66
C ILE A 133 -0.96 -0.40 14.03
N GLN A 134 -1.29 -0.50 15.33
CA GLN A 134 -2.25 -1.48 15.84
C GLN A 134 -3.63 -0.88 16.07
N GLY A 135 -3.74 0.43 16.24
CA GLY A 135 -5.00 1.09 16.47
C GLY A 135 -5.03 2.55 16.03
N VAL A 136 -6.24 3.06 15.90
CA VAL A 136 -6.50 4.48 15.66
C VAL A 136 -7.54 4.94 16.67
N GLU A 137 -7.19 5.93 17.47
CA GLU A 137 -8.05 6.53 18.47
C GLU A 137 -8.62 7.87 17.96
N LYS A 138 -9.93 8.04 18.08
CA LYS A 138 -10.61 9.32 17.87
C LYS A 138 -10.83 9.97 19.24
N HIS A 139 -10.47 11.23 19.37
CA HIS A 139 -10.76 11.98 20.60
C HIS A 139 -12.26 12.27 20.71
N SER A 140 -12.85 12.07 21.90
CA SER A 140 -14.29 12.29 22.16
C SER A 140 -14.75 13.73 21.87
N ASP A 141 -13.86 14.70 22.11
CA ASP A 141 -14.16 16.13 22.01
C ASP A 141 -13.83 16.72 20.62
N GLY A 142 -13.84 15.91 19.57
CA GLY A 142 -13.51 16.36 18.21
C GLY A 142 -12.04 16.71 17.99
N GLY A 143 -11.16 16.31 18.92
CA GLY A 143 -9.71 16.52 18.80
C GLY A 143 -9.10 15.68 17.67
N MET A 144 -7.83 15.99 17.36
CA MET A 144 -7.08 15.31 16.29
C MET A 144 -6.96 13.80 16.56
N PRO A 145 -7.25 12.95 15.57
CA PRO A 145 -7.07 11.50 15.72
C PRO A 145 -5.61 11.12 15.93
N ARG A 146 -5.39 9.96 16.53
CA ARG A 146 -4.07 9.46 16.92
C ARG A 146 -3.88 8.02 16.46
N ALA A 147 -2.70 7.70 15.98
CA ALA A 147 -2.28 6.32 15.78
C ALA A 147 -1.70 5.76 17.08
N VAL A 148 -1.97 4.49 17.36
CA VAL A 148 -1.49 3.77 18.52
C VAL A 148 -0.60 2.63 18.06
N ILE A 149 0.56 2.56 18.68
CA ILE A 149 1.59 1.54 18.47
C ILE A 149 1.95 0.98 19.83
N TYR A 150 2.28 -0.29 19.91
CA TYR A 150 2.87 -0.88 21.11
C TYR A 150 4.30 -1.30 20.80
N HIS A 151 5.24 -0.73 21.55
CA HIS A 151 6.65 -1.13 21.56
C HIS A 151 6.91 -2.01 22.79
N GLY A 152 6.76 -3.32 22.64
CA GLY A 152 6.60 -4.20 23.78
C GLY A 152 5.32 -3.84 24.55
N ASP A 153 5.46 -3.57 25.86
CA ASP A 153 4.34 -3.21 26.73
C ASP A 153 4.05 -1.70 26.74
N TYR A 154 4.89 -0.89 26.09
CA TYR A 154 4.77 0.56 26.11
C TYR A 154 3.87 1.07 24.98
N LYS A 155 2.84 1.82 25.36
CA LYS A 155 1.93 2.47 24.40
C LYS A 155 2.59 3.72 23.84
N VAL A 156 2.79 3.75 22.53
CA VAL A 156 3.30 4.91 21.80
C VAL A 156 2.16 5.56 21.02
N ILE A 157 1.95 6.85 21.25
CA ILE A 157 0.90 7.64 20.61
C ILE A 157 1.53 8.58 19.59
N LEU A 158 1.02 8.52 18.36
CA LEU A 158 1.42 9.44 17.29
C LEU A 158 0.20 10.27 16.87
N MET A 159 0.30 11.59 17.01
CA MET A 159 -0.71 12.49 16.47
C MET A 159 -0.80 12.35 14.96
N ALA A 160 -2.00 12.43 14.38
CA ALA A 160 -2.20 12.24 12.94
C ALA A 160 -1.30 13.15 12.08
N SER A 161 -1.12 14.41 12.48
CA SER A 161 -0.21 15.36 11.82
C SER A 161 1.27 14.97 11.88
N MET A 162 1.65 14.11 12.86
CA MET A 162 3.00 13.57 12.98
C MET A 162 3.18 12.24 12.23
N VAL A 163 2.11 11.70 11.66
CA VAL A 163 2.13 10.44 10.88
C VAL A 163 2.00 10.71 9.39
N VAL A 164 1.08 11.60 8.99
CA VAL A 164 0.75 11.88 7.59
C VAL A 164 0.59 13.38 7.34
N GLU A 165 0.96 13.80 6.14
CA GLU A 165 0.65 15.14 5.65
C GLU A 165 -0.75 15.16 5.03
N LEU A 166 -1.52 16.22 5.29
CA LEU A 166 -2.82 16.40 4.65
C LEU A 166 -2.65 16.72 3.17
N PRO A 167 -3.46 16.12 2.29
CA PRO A 167 -3.53 16.54 0.90
C PRO A 167 -4.11 17.97 0.81
N ARG A 168 -3.75 18.68 -0.24
CA ARG A 168 -4.27 20.04 -0.50
C ARG A 168 -5.78 20.06 -0.76
N ASP A 169 -6.28 18.99 -1.38
CA ASP A 169 -7.71 18.81 -1.65
C ASP A 169 -8.30 17.82 -0.63
N LEU A 170 -9.18 18.33 0.22
CA LEU A 170 -9.84 17.56 1.27
C LEU A 170 -11.13 16.86 0.80
N ARG A 171 -11.58 17.06 -0.45
CA ARG A 171 -12.81 16.46 -1.03
C ARG A 171 -14.00 16.57 -0.08
N ASP A 172 -14.32 17.78 0.36
CA ASP A 172 -15.44 18.12 1.27
C ASP A 172 -15.41 17.47 2.67
N ARG A 173 -14.26 16.92 3.07
CA ARG A 173 -14.07 16.37 4.42
C ARG A 173 -13.44 17.41 5.34
N THR A 174 -13.75 17.29 6.64
CA THR A 174 -12.99 18.06 7.64
C THR A 174 -11.55 17.56 7.73
N PRO A 175 -10.57 18.39 8.12
CA PRO A 175 -9.19 17.96 8.33
C PRO A 175 -9.07 16.75 9.25
N ASN A 176 -9.84 16.69 10.34
CA ASN A 176 -9.82 15.58 11.29
C ASN A 176 -10.42 14.30 10.70
N ASP A 177 -11.46 14.39 9.89
CA ASP A 177 -12.04 13.20 9.22
C ASP A 177 -11.09 12.69 8.13
N MET A 178 -10.38 13.58 7.43
CA MET A 178 -9.36 13.16 6.47
C MET A 178 -8.19 12.45 7.16
N TYR A 179 -7.69 12.99 8.27
CA TYR A 179 -6.66 12.33 9.08
C TYR A 179 -7.13 10.96 9.57
N LEU A 180 -8.37 10.87 10.10
CA LEU A 180 -8.93 9.61 10.55
C LEU A 180 -8.98 8.57 9.42
N TYR A 181 -9.48 8.98 8.25
CA TYR A 181 -9.52 8.12 7.06
C TYR A 181 -8.12 7.62 6.66
N MET A 182 -7.13 8.52 6.60
CA MET A 182 -5.77 8.18 6.21
C MET A 182 -5.10 7.25 7.22
N LEU A 183 -5.33 7.44 8.53
CA LEU A 183 -4.80 6.55 9.56
C LEU A 183 -5.46 5.18 9.52
N GLN A 184 -6.79 5.10 9.33
CA GLN A 184 -7.51 3.83 9.18
C GLN A 184 -7.00 3.00 8.00
N LYS A 185 -6.65 3.65 6.89
CA LYS A 185 -6.05 2.97 5.73
C LYS A 185 -4.62 2.48 5.97
N ARG A 186 -3.96 2.95 7.03
CA ARG A 186 -2.61 2.54 7.44
C ARG A 186 -2.59 1.54 8.59
N LEU A 187 -3.75 1.07 9.08
CA LEU A 187 -3.81 0.01 10.10
C LEU A 187 -3.06 -1.24 9.61
N GLY A 188 -2.19 -1.77 10.46
CA GLY A 188 -1.33 -2.92 10.14
C GLY A 188 -0.05 -2.57 9.41
N SER A 189 0.14 -1.33 8.92
CA SER A 189 1.38 -0.94 8.27
C SER A 189 2.53 -0.79 9.26
N GLU A 190 3.73 -1.21 8.82
CA GLU A 190 4.98 -0.93 9.54
C GLU A 190 5.41 0.51 9.26
N ILE A 191 5.66 1.28 10.31
CA ILE A 191 6.15 2.64 10.20
C ILE A 191 7.39 2.86 11.07
N ASP A 192 8.25 3.77 10.61
CA ASP A 192 9.37 4.23 11.40
C ASP A 192 9.00 5.52 12.14
N TYR A 193 9.40 5.64 13.38
CA TYR A 193 9.09 6.80 14.20
C TYR A 193 10.22 7.12 15.18
N VAL A 194 10.28 8.34 15.64
CA VAL A 194 11.22 8.83 16.67
C VAL A 194 10.42 9.24 17.88
N ILE A 195 10.90 8.92 19.06
CA ILE A 195 10.27 9.31 20.33
C ILE A 195 10.55 10.80 20.61
N LYS A 196 9.50 11.51 21.03
CA LYS A 196 9.54 12.95 21.40
C LYS A 196 9.38 13.18 22.89
N GLY A 197 8.75 12.25 23.58
CA GLY A 197 8.52 12.34 25.01
C GLY A 197 8.09 11.00 25.56
N ILE A 198 8.45 10.73 26.80
CA ILE A 198 8.10 9.53 27.54
C ILE A 198 7.54 9.96 28.87
N ASP A 199 6.37 9.47 29.22
CA ASP A 199 5.81 9.57 30.57
C ASP A 199 6.06 8.24 31.28
N SER A 200 7.06 8.26 32.16
CA SER A 200 7.46 7.09 32.93
C SER A 200 6.42 6.66 33.97
N ASN A 201 5.46 7.53 34.34
CA ASN A 201 4.43 7.19 35.32
C ASN A 201 3.28 6.39 34.68
N THR A 202 2.91 6.72 33.45
CA THR A 202 1.81 6.09 32.74
C THR A 202 2.25 5.01 31.75
N GLY A 203 3.57 4.86 31.50
CA GLY A 203 4.11 3.95 30.49
C GLY A 203 3.74 4.37 29.06
N MET A 204 3.37 5.64 28.84
CA MET A 204 3.03 6.18 27.53
C MET A 204 4.18 6.97 26.94
N ALA A 205 4.35 6.84 25.63
CA ALA A 205 5.30 7.66 24.88
C ALA A 205 4.60 8.38 23.73
N VAL A 206 5.17 9.50 23.30
CA VAL A 206 4.72 10.24 22.14
C VAL A 206 5.82 10.23 21.09
N GLY A 207 5.45 9.91 19.85
CA GLY A 207 6.41 9.78 18.74
C GLY A 207 6.02 10.62 17.52
N SER A 208 6.96 10.71 16.57
CA SER A 208 6.79 11.39 15.28
C SER A 208 7.37 10.52 14.15
N ARG A 209 6.51 10.13 13.20
CA ARG A 209 6.92 9.49 11.95
C ARG A 209 7.58 10.52 11.02
N MET A 210 7.05 11.73 10.97
CA MET A 210 7.52 12.76 10.04
C MET A 210 9.01 13.07 10.23
N GLU A 211 9.50 13.04 11.48
CA GLU A 211 10.93 13.24 11.75
C GLU A 211 11.80 12.05 11.34
N ALA A 212 11.32 10.82 11.59
CA ALA A 212 11.99 9.63 11.12
C ALA A 212 12.11 9.64 9.59
N MET A 213 11.02 10.00 8.89
CA MET A 213 11.02 10.14 7.43
C MET A 213 11.97 11.23 6.96
N ALA A 214 12.00 12.39 7.62
CA ALA A 214 12.91 13.47 7.26
C ALA A 214 14.39 13.06 7.42
N THR A 215 14.71 12.32 8.47
CA THR A 215 16.06 11.79 8.71
C THR A 215 16.45 10.77 7.65
N LYS A 216 15.58 9.81 7.32
CA LYS A 216 15.79 8.84 6.26
C LYS A 216 15.95 9.52 4.89
N ARG A 217 15.03 10.45 4.55
CA ARG A 217 15.08 11.20 3.30
C ARG A 217 16.42 11.91 3.12
N ARG A 218 16.89 12.60 4.16
CA ARG A 218 18.22 13.25 4.14
C ARG A 218 19.33 12.23 3.90
N HIS A 219 19.30 11.12 4.61
CA HIS A 219 20.34 10.10 4.54
C HIS A 219 20.42 9.41 3.16
N TYR A 220 19.28 9.06 2.58
CA TYR A 220 19.24 8.25 1.35
C TYR A 220 19.21 9.09 0.08
N PHE A 221 18.54 10.24 0.08
CA PHE A 221 18.35 11.03 -1.14
C PHE A 221 19.27 12.25 -1.27
N LEU A 222 19.69 12.84 -0.15
CA LEU A 222 20.46 14.09 -0.18
C LEU A 222 21.93 13.92 0.19
N ASN A 223 22.26 12.96 1.05
CA ASN A 223 23.66 12.71 1.42
C ASN A 223 24.36 11.87 0.36
N LEU A 224 25.54 12.33 -0.04
CA LEU A 224 26.43 11.57 -0.91
C LEU A 224 27.12 10.45 -0.12
N THR A 225 27.42 9.36 -0.81
CA THR A 225 28.28 8.29 -0.30
C THR A 225 29.74 8.76 -0.25
N ARG A 226 30.63 7.95 0.33
CA ARG A 226 32.07 8.22 0.32
C ARG A 226 32.65 8.34 -1.09
N GLU A 227 31.99 7.74 -2.08
CA GLU A 227 32.35 7.72 -3.50
C GLU A 227 31.80 8.94 -4.28
N GLY A 228 31.08 9.86 -3.59
CA GLY A 228 30.48 11.03 -4.22
C GLY A 228 29.19 10.76 -4.99
N THR A 229 28.60 9.56 -4.86
CA THR A 229 27.36 9.16 -5.53
C THR A 229 26.18 9.20 -4.57
N TYR A 230 24.96 9.32 -5.09
CA TYR A 230 23.75 9.19 -4.29
C TYR A 230 23.40 7.71 -4.08
N ARG A 231 22.92 7.37 -2.89
CA ARG A 231 22.48 5.98 -2.55
C ARG A 231 21.28 5.55 -3.37
N VAL A 232 20.36 6.47 -3.61
CA VAL A 232 19.13 6.23 -4.39
C VAL A 232 19.28 6.92 -5.74
N TYR A 233 19.02 6.23 -6.84
CA TYR A 233 19.13 6.74 -8.20
C TYR A 233 18.05 6.10 -9.10
N GLU A 234 17.82 6.70 -10.27
CA GLU A 234 16.88 6.14 -11.25
C GLU A 234 17.36 4.78 -11.76
N GLY A 235 16.44 3.83 -11.86
CA GLY A 235 16.76 2.45 -12.23
C GLY A 235 17.08 1.52 -11.05
N LEU A 236 17.29 2.06 -9.83
CA LEU A 236 17.54 1.26 -8.65
C LEU A 236 16.34 0.37 -8.33
N VAL A 237 16.60 -0.92 -8.08
CA VAL A 237 15.63 -1.85 -7.51
C VAL A 237 15.83 -1.90 -6.00
N CYS A 238 14.78 -1.68 -5.23
CA CYS A 238 14.84 -1.65 -3.78
C CYS A 238 13.57 -2.21 -3.16
N GLU A 239 13.65 -2.54 -1.88
CA GLU A 239 12.51 -2.94 -1.07
C GLU A 239 11.71 -1.72 -0.63
N ALA A 240 10.38 -1.81 -0.70
CA ALA A 240 9.42 -0.82 -0.25
C ALA A 240 8.42 -1.45 0.72
N ARG A 241 7.90 -0.67 1.67
CA ARG A 241 6.83 -1.09 2.58
C ARG A 241 5.50 -0.52 2.11
N VAL A 242 4.49 -1.37 1.97
CA VAL A 242 3.13 -0.93 1.67
C VAL A 242 2.54 -0.25 2.90
N THR A 243 2.22 1.03 2.79
CA THR A 243 1.65 1.82 3.89
C THR A 243 0.13 1.88 3.84
N SER A 244 -0.45 1.91 2.64
CA SER A 244 -1.90 1.84 2.47
C SER A 244 -2.28 1.35 1.08
N VAL A 245 -3.46 0.73 0.98
CA VAL A 245 -4.00 0.19 -0.26
C VAL A 245 -5.33 0.87 -0.58
N ILE A 246 -5.47 1.31 -1.82
CA ILE A 246 -6.72 1.87 -2.37
C ILE A 246 -7.06 1.13 -3.67
N PRO A 247 -8.30 1.18 -4.18
CA PRO A 247 -8.66 0.48 -5.41
C PRO A 247 -7.76 0.83 -6.59
N ASP A 248 -7.36 2.09 -6.74
CA ASP A 248 -6.59 2.61 -7.87
C ASP A 248 -5.08 2.34 -7.80
N GLY A 249 -4.58 1.78 -6.67
CA GLY A 249 -3.16 1.52 -6.47
C GLY A 249 -2.76 1.41 -5.01
N ILE A 250 -1.46 1.50 -4.75
CA ILE A 250 -0.89 1.38 -3.42
C ILE A 250 -0.01 2.59 -3.08
N PHE A 251 0.03 2.92 -1.80
CA PHE A 251 1.04 3.82 -1.26
C PHE A 251 2.14 3.00 -0.61
N VAL A 252 3.37 3.31 -0.94
CA VAL A 252 4.55 2.64 -0.39
C VAL A 252 5.51 3.66 0.22
N GLU A 253 6.19 3.27 1.27
CA GLU A 253 7.29 4.04 1.84
C GLU A 253 8.61 3.60 1.22
N LEU A 254 9.34 4.55 0.65
CA LEU A 254 10.68 4.41 0.09
C LEU A 254 11.64 5.35 0.82
N PHE A 255 12.42 4.81 1.76
CA PHE A 255 13.48 5.55 2.48
C PHE A 255 13.06 6.93 3.02
N GLY A 256 11.83 7.04 3.56
CA GLY A 256 11.30 8.26 4.15
C GLY A 256 10.51 9.14 3.18
N ILE A 257 10.06 8.60 2.06
CA ILE A 257 9.13 9.24 1.12
C ILE A 257 7.94 8.31 0.90
N ASP A 258 6.72 8.83 0.98
CA ASP A 258 5.51 8.10 0.57
C ASP A 258 5.32 8.27 -0.94
N VAL A 259 5.28 7.16 -1.67
CA VAL A 259 5.13 7.11 -3.13
C VAL A 259 3.84 6.40 -3.49
N PHE A 260 3.05 6.98 -4.38
CA PHE A 260 1.87 6.33 -4.95
C PHE A 260 2.26 5.54 -6.20
N ILE A 261 1.91 4.26 -6.22
CA ILE A 261 2.09 3.36 -7.38
C ILE A 261 0.71 3.01 -7.92
N PRO A 262 0.33 3.49 -9.12
CA PRO A 262 -0.96 3.19 -9.71
C PRO A 262 -1.04 1.74 -10.20
N LEU A 263 -2.26 1.20 -10.35
CA LEU A 263 -2.52 -0.18 -10.79
C LEU A 263 -1.70 -0.62 -12.02
N ARG A 264 -1.60 0.26 -13.00
CA ARG A 264 -0.85 0.01 -14.25
C ARG A 264 0.64 -0.24 -14.04
N GLU A 265 1.21 0.18 -12.89
CA GLU A 265 2.61 0.00 -12.54
C GLU A 265 2.82 -1.16 -11.54
N LEU A 266 1.76 -1.83 -11.10
CA LEU A 266 1.83 -2.97 -10.19
C LEU A 266 2.07 -4.29 -10.92
N SER A 267 1.40 -4.50 -12.05
CA SER A 267 1.49 -5.74 -12.81
C SER A 267 1.50 -5.48 -14.31
N TYR A 268 2.08 -6.40 -15.07
CA TYR A 268 1.94 -6.48 -16.53
C TYR A 268 0.56 -7.00 -16.92
N THR A 269 -0.02 -7.89 -16.10
CA THR A 269 -1.41 -8.34 -16.27
C THR A 269 -2.34 -7.30 -15.66
N ARG A 270 -3.43 -6.98 -16.35
CA ARG A 270 -4.41 -6.03 -15.87
C ARG A 270 -5.17 -6.59 -14.68
N ILE A 271 -5.14 -5.89 -13.56
CA ILE A 271 -5.85 -6.23 -12.32
C ILE A 271 -6.98 -5.22 -12.10
N PRO A 272 -8.16 -5.65 -11.61
CA PRO A 272 -9.31 -4.76 -11.43
C PRO A 272 -9.13 -3.76 -10.29
N ASP A 273 -8.51 -4.20 -9.20
CA ASP A 273 -8.18 -3.36 -8.03
C ASP A 273 -6.92 -3.87 -7.34
N ALA A 274 -6.33 -3.06 -6.46
CA ALA A 274 -5.15 -3.44 -5.69
C ALA A 274 -5.49 -4.15 -4.36
N MET A 275 -6.74 -4.03 -3.85
CA MET A 275 -7.11 -4.47 -2.50
C MET A 275 -7.14 -6.00 -2.36
N GLY A 276 -7.28 -6.72 -3.48
CA GLY A 276 -7.25 -8.19 -3.51
C GLY A 276 -5.83 -8.79 -3.49
N TYR A 277 -4.80 -7.97 -3.73
CA TYR A 277 -3.43 -8.43 -3.97
C TYR A 277 -2.43 -7.94 -2.93
N PHE A 278 -2.66 -6.78 -2.31
CA PHE A 278 -1.73 -6.13 -1.38
C PHE A 278 -2.42 -5.81 -0.06
N GLU A 279 -1.63 -5.84 1.02
CA GLU A 279 -2.07 -5.45 2.37
C GLU A 279 -1.11 -4.41 2.96
N PRO A 280 -1.59 -3.50 3.84
CA PRO A 280 -0.71 -2.62 4.59
C PRO A 280 0.28 -3.44 5.45
N GLY A 281 1.57 -3.10 5.36
CA GLY A 281 2.65 -3.83 6.03
C GLY A 281 3.38 -4.84 5.15
N ASP A 282 2.91 -5.09 3.92
CA ASP A 282 3.64 -5.92 2.96
C ASP A 282 4.96 -5.26 2.57
N ARG A 283 5.97 -6.10 2.30
CA ARG A 283 7.26 -5.69 1.74
C ARG A 283 7.35 -6.16 0.31
N ILE A 284 7.57 -5.24 -0.60
CA ILE A 284 7.60 -5.48 -2.03
C ILE A 284 8.86 -4.92 -2.67
N LEU A 285 9.29 -5.51 -3.76
CA LEU A 285 10.37 -4.95 -4.58
C LEU A 285 9.79 -3.95 -5.58
N VAL A 286 10.45 -2.81 -5.70
CA VAL A 286 10.10 -1.75 -6.66
C VAL A 286 11.33 -1.26 -7.38
N LYS A 287 11.14 -0.83 -8.63
CA LYS A 287 12.16 -0.13 -9.41
C LYS A 287 11.83 1.35 -9.47
N ILE A 288 12.79 2.19 -9.14
CA ILE A 288 12.65 3.64 -9.25
C ILE A 288 12.73 4.03 -10.72
N THR A 289 11.65 4.61 -11.25
CA THR A 289 11.54 4.97 -12.67
C THR A 289 11.90 6.42 -12.95
N LYS A 290 11.57 7.32 -12.01
CA LYS A 290 11.90 8.76 -12.08
C LYS A 290 12.23 9.28 -10.70
N LEU A 291 13.16 10.21 -10.65
CA LEU A 291 13.61 10.82 -9.42
C LEU A 291 13.98 12.28 -9.65
N ASP A 292 13.27 13.20 -9.00
CA ASP A 292 13.56 14.63 -9.01
C ASP A 292 13.94 15.10 -7.61
N ARG A 293 15.15 15.69 -7.48
CA ARG A 293 15.73 16.24 -6.26
C ARG A 293 15.80 17.76 -6.25
N SER A 294 15.17 18.43 -7.20
CA SER A 294 15.26 19.89 -7.35
C SER A 294 14.85 20.63 -6.10
N ASP A 295 13.83 20.11 -5.39
CA ASP A 295 13.41 20.61 -4.09
C ASP A 295 13.76 19.59 -2.98
N PRO A 296 14.70 19.89 -2.08
CA PRO A 296 15.08 19.02 -0.98
C PRO A 296 13.94 18.69 0.00
N LYS A 297 12.92 19.57 0.07
CA LYS A 297 11.74 19.34 0.92
C LYS A 297 10.70 18.45 0.24
N ASN A 298 10.65 18.48 -1.09
CA ASN A 298 9.59 17.87 -1.89
C ASN A 298 10.18 17.00 -3.02
N ILE A 299 10.97 16.01 -2.63
CA ILE A 299 11.60 15.09 -3.59
C ILE A 299 10.49 14.25 -4.26
N PHE A 300 10.44 14.29 -5.58
CA PHE A 300 9.52 13.48 -6.36
C PHE A 300 10.15 12.14 -6.72
N VAL A 301 9.45 11.05 -6.44
CA VAL A 301 9.85 9.67 -6.79
C VAL A 301 8.69 9.00 -7.49
N ALA A 302 8.95 8.42 -8.66
CA ALA A 302 8.03 7.48 -9.31
C ALA A 302 8.66 6.08 -9.27
N ALA A 303 7.87 5.08 -8.94
CA ALA A 303 8.32 3.70 -8.84
C ALA A 303 7.35 2.75 -9.54
N SER A 304 7.84 1.58 -9.91
CA SER A 304 7.08 0.54 -10.59
C SER A 304 7.43 -0.83 -10.02
N VAL A 305 6.42 -1.60 -9.67
CA VAL A 305 6.57 -2.99 -9.22
C VAL A 305 6.81 -3.90 -10.41
N LYS A 306 6.04 -3.73 -11.49
CA LYS A 306 6.15 -4.59 -12.69
C LYS A 306 7.52 -4.55 -13.35
N GLN A 307 8.23 -3.40 -13.29
CA GLN A 307 9.54 -3.25 -13.95
C GLN A 307 10.70 -3.91 -13.19
N VAL A 308 10.46 -4.48 -12.01
CA VAL A 308 11.44 -5.30 -11.30
C VAL A 308 11.69 -6.60 -12.06
N ALA A 309 10.63 -7.21 -12.59
CA ALA A 309 10.71 -8.41 -13.41
C ALA A 309 10.77 -8.05 -14.90
N THR A 310 11.42 -8.90 -15.68
CA THR A 310 11.39 -8.80 -17.14
C THR A 310 9.95 -8.98 -17.62
N ASN A 311 9.51 -8.14 -18.56
CA ASN A 311 8.17 -8.24 -19.11
C ASN A 311 7.98 -9.60 -19.79
N PRO A 312 7.13 -10.50 -19.27
CA PRO A 312 6.91 -11.80 -19.89
C PRO A 312 6.32 -11.69 -21.30
N THR A 313 5.62 -10.58 -21.57
CA THR A 313 4.95 -10.32 -22.82
C THR A 313 5.92 -10.12 -23.99
N GLU A 314 7.14 -9.62 -23.76
CA GLU A 314 8.11 -9.33 -24.86
C GLU A 314 8.47 -10.59 -25.65
N LYS A 315 8.86 -11.66 -24.94
CA LYS A 315 9.21 -12.95 -25.57
C LYS A 315 8.03 -13.62 -26.25
N VAL A 316 6.82 -13.31 -25.80
CA VAL A 316 5.60 -13.89 -26.33
C VAL A 316 5.12 -13.12 -27.55
N LEU A 317 5.28 -11.77 -27.58
CA LEU A 317 4.90 -10.95 -28.73
C LEU A 317 5.63 -11.36 -30.02
N GLU A 318 6.89 -11.80 -29.90
CA GLU A 318 7.67 -12.29 -31.04
C GLU A 318 7.10 -13.60 -31.64
N LYS A 319 6.30 -14.34 -30.87
CA LYS A 319 5.70 -15.63 -31.25
C LYS A 319 4.24 -15.51 -31.70
N ILE A 320 3.66 -14.30 -31.65
CA ILE A 320 2.28 -14.08 -32.05
C ILE A 320 2.21 -13.71 -33.51
N ASP A 321 1.55 -14.54 -34.29
CA ASP A 321 1.29 -14.28 -35.71
C ASP A 321 0.03 -13.46 -35.91
N VAL A 322 0.09 -12.43 -36.73
CA VAL A 322 -1.07 -11.66 -37.15
C VAL A 322 -1.98 -12.54 -38.00
N GLY A 323 -3.27 -12.58 -37.69
CA GLY A 323 -4.24 -13.49 -38.30
C GLY A 323 -4.34 -14.84 -37.58
N GLY A 324 -3.45 -15.15 -36.65
CA GLY A 324 -3.50 -16.38 -35.82
C GLY A 324 -4.67 -16.37 -34.85
N ASN A 325 -5.15 -17.57 -34.50
CA ASN A 325 -6.20 -17.78 -33.50
C ASN A 325 -5.61 -18.35 -32.22
N TYR A 326 -5.83 -17.65 -31.11
CA TYR A 326 -5.28 -18.01 -29.82
C TYR A 326 -6.40 -18.12 -28.77
N ALA A 327 -6.28 -19.11 -27.90
CA ALA A 327 -7.18 -19.26 -26.76
C ALA A 327 -6.75 -18.35 -25.61
N GLY A 328 -7.74 -17.88 -24.85
CA GLY A 328 -7.49 -17.05 -23.68
C GLY A 328 -8.72 -16.91 -22.80
N THR A 329 -8.57 -16.20 -21.70
CA THR A 329 -9.61 -15.94 -20.70
C THR A 329 -9.89 -14.44 -20.63
N VAL A 330 -11.16 -14.04 -20.58
CA VAL A 330 -11.56 -12.63 -20.41
C VAL A 330 -11.21 -12.17 -19.01
N THR A 331 -10.31 -11.20 -18.89
CA THR A 331 -9.87 -10.66 -17.61
C THR A 331 -10.63 -9.41 -17.19
N MET A 332 -11.00 -8.58 -18.17
CA MET A 332 -11.64 -7.30 -17.90
C MET A 332 -12.47 -6.84 -19.09
N ILE A 333 -13.54 -6.07 -18.81
CA ILE A 333 -14.37 -5.41 -19.81
C ILE A 333 -14.47 -3.95 -19.40
N ASP A 334 -14.03 -3.05 -20.27
CA ASP A 334 -14.13 -1.61 -20.06
C ASP A 334 -14.70 -0.88 -21.32
N GLN A 335 -14.79 0.44 -21.28
CA GLN A 335 -15.29 1.24 -22.40
C GLN A 335 -14.40 1.13 -23.67
N SER A 336 -13.12 0.78 -23.51
CA SER A 336 -12.14 0.67 -24.60
C SER A 336 -12.15 -0.70 -25.29
N GLY A 337 -12.79 -1.72 -24.71
CA GLY A 337 -12.89 -3.06 -25.27
C GLY A 337 -12.92 -4.17 -24.23
N ILE A 338 -12.70 -5.39 -24.69
CA ILE A 338 -12.60 -6.59 -23.88
C ILE A 338 -11.14 -7.00 -23.83
N PHE A 339 -10.62 -7.17 -22.61
CA PHE A 339 -9.25 -7.62 -22.41
C PHE A 339 -9.22 -9.10 -22.16
N VAL A 340 -8.41 -9.79 -22.94
CA VAL A 340 -8.26 -11.25 -22.92
C VAL A 340 -6.81 -11.59 -22.63
N GLN A 341 -6.58 -12.32 -21.56
CA GLN A 341 -5.30 -12.94 -21.27
C GLN A 341 -5.15 -14.20 -22.12
N LEU A 342 -4.26 -14.17 -23.11
CA LEU A 342 -3.94 -15.33 -23.93
C LEU A 342 -3.18 -16.38 -23.11
N ASP A 343 -3.40 -17.65 -23.39
CA ASP A 343 -2.76 -18.77 -22.68
C ASP A 343 -1.23 -18.73 -22.76
N MET A 344 -0.70 -18.11 -23.79
CA MET A 344 0.75 -17.93 -23.97
C MET A 344 1.34 -16.76 -23.15
N GLY A 345 0.52 -16.02 -22.40
CA GLY A 345 0.97 -15.01 -21.45
C GLY A 345 0.91 -13.55 -21.96
N ALA A 346 0.36 -13.28 -23.14
CA ALA A 346 0.13 -11.92 -23.62
C ALA A 346 -1.30 -11.45 -23.35
N GLU A 347 -1.50 -10.16 -23.10
CA GLU A 347 -2.82 -9.54 -23.04
C GLU A 347 -3.23 -9.00 -24.42
N CYS A 348 -4.42 -9.38 -24.88
CA CYS A 348 -5.00 -8.92 -26.14
C CYS A 348 -6.21 -8.03 -25.88
N ARG A 349 -6.24 -6.83 -26.47
CA ARG A 349 -7.41 -5.95 -26.47
C ARG A 349 -8.32 -6.30 -27.64
N CYS A 350 -9.51 -6.81 -27.34
CA CYS A 350 -10.50 -7.18 -28.36
C CYS A 350 -11.58 -6.12 -28.49
N LYS A 351 -12.05 -5.91 -29.74
CA LYS A 351 -13.23 -5.11 -29.99
C LYS A 351 -14.48 -5.80 -29.44
N PHE A 352 -15.50 -5.04 -29.10
CA PHE A 352 -16.79 -5.60 -28.69
C PHE A 352 -17.39 -6.43 -29.83
N PRO A 353 -17.77 -7.70 -29.55
CA PRO A 353 -18.45 -8.50 -30.52
C PRO A 353 -19.86 -7.93 -30.84
N LEU A 354 -20.31 -8.07 -32.06
CA LEU A 354 -21.65 -7.67 -32.49
C LEU A 354 -22.79 -8.47 -31.82
N ARG A 355 -22.46 -9.66 -31.32
CA ARG A 355 -23.38 -10.55 -30.59
C ARG A 355 -23.23 -10.35 -29.08
N ALA A 356 -23.61 -11.33 -28.30
CA ALA A 356 -23.51 -11.24 -26.83
C ALA A 356 -22.07 -11.01 -26.35
N ARG A 357 -21.91 -10.14 -25.35
CA ARG A 357 -20.63 -9.90 -24.70
C ARG A 357 -20.28 -11.10 -23.80
N PRO A 358 -19.07 -11.65 -23.90
CA PRO A 358 -18.65 -12.70 -22.99
C PRO A 358 -18.55 -12.15 -21.55
N PRO A 359 -18.92 -12.92 -20.52
CA PRO A 359 -18.69 -12.52 -19.14
C PRO A 359 -17.18 -12.53 -18.80
N ILE A 360 -16.81 -11.92 -17.68
CA ILE A 360 -15.48 -12.02 -17.11
C ILE A 360 -15.25 -13.49 -16.76
N ASP A 361 -14.00 -13.96 -16.87
CA ASP A 361 -13.54 -15.34 -16.74
C ASP A 361 -14.05 -16.31 -17.83
N ALA A 362 -14.73 -15.82 -18.86
CA ALA A 362 -15.10 -16.64 -19.99
C ALA A 362 -13.89 -17.06 -20.82
N ARG A 363 -13.89 -18.31 -21.23
CA ARG A 363 -12.91 -18.85 -22.17
C ARG A 363 -13.28 -18.45 -23.61
N VAL A 364 -12.34 -17.83 -24.32
CA VAL A 364 -12.58 -17.32 -25.66
C VAL A 364 -11.45 -17.67 -26.61
N ILE A 365 -11.76 -17.69 -27.91
CA ILE A 365 -10.76 -17.74 -28.98
C ILE A 365 -10.71 -16.37 -29.62
N VAL A 366 -9.50 -15.82 -29.71
CA VAL A 366 -9.23 -14.49 -30.28
C VAL A 366 -8.45 -14.63 -31.56
N SER A 367 -8.89 -13.99 -32.62
CA SER A 367 -8.12 -13.78 -33.85
C SER A 367 -7.36 -12.48 -33.74
N ILE A 368 -6.06 -12.51 -33.95
CA ILE A 368 -5.18 -11.35 -33.80
C ILE A 368 -5.26 -10.49 -35.08
N ASP A 369 -5.69 -9.24 -34.94
CA ASP A 369 -5.73 -8.27 -36.03
C ASP A 369 -4.38 -7.55 -36.21
N GLY A 370 -3.59 -7.43 -35.12
CA GLY A 370 -2.27 -6.80 -35.17
C GLY A 370 -1.51 -6.86 -33.84
N VAL A 371 -0.20 -6.65 -33.96
CA VAL A 371 0.77 -6.61 -32.87
C VAL A 371 1.64 -5.37 -33.02
N SER A 372 1.85 -4.60 -31.96
CA SER A 372 2.80 -3.50 -31.91
C SER A 372 3.93 -3.81 -30.94
N MET A 373 5.14 -3.89 -31.44
CA MET A 373 6.35 -4.08 -30.64
C MET A 373 6.71 -2.81 -29.85
N GLU A 374 6.43 -1.63 -30.40
CA GLU A 374 6.71 -0.35 -29.72
C GLU A 374 5.85 -0.15 -28.48
N THR A 375 4.53 -0.32 -28.63
CA THR A 375 3.57 -0.18 -27.52
C THR A 375 3.40 -1.46 -26.71
N LYS A 376 4.04 -2.56 -27.11
CA LYS A 376 3.93 -3.90 -26.51
C LYS A 376 2.47 -4.33 -26.34
N SER A 377 1.66 -4.07 -27.37
CA SER A 377 0.22 -4.30 -27.34
C SER A 377 -0.22 -5.21 -28.48
N VAL A 378 -1.22 -6.05 -28.18
CA VAL A 378 -1.88 -6.94 -29.13
C VAL A 378 -3.34 -6.54 -29.20
N TRP A 379 -3.91 -6.53 -30.41
CA TRP A 379 -5.32 -6.29 -30.59
C TRP A 379 -5.92 -7.29 -31.59
N GLY A 380 -7.21 -7.56 -31.39
CA GLY A 380 -7.90 -8.56 -32.18
C GLY A 380 -9.41 -8.54 -31.99
N LYS A 381 -10.02 -9.62 -32.40
CA LYS A 381 -11.46 -9.85 -32.29
C LYS A 381 -11.74 -11.23 -31.70
N ILE A 382 -12.78 -11.31 -30.87
CA ILE A 382 -13.26 -12.58 -30.34
C ILE A 382 -14.04 -13.30 -31.44
N THR A 383 -13.58 -14.49 -31.81
CA THR A 383 -14.21 -15.34 -32.85
C THR A 383 -15.14 -16.36 -32.24
N TYR A 384 -14.82 -16.89 -31.08
CA TYR A 384 -15.60 -17.92 -30.40
C TYR A 384 -15.59 -17.70 -28.89
N VAL A 385 -16.72 -17.96 -28.23
CA VAL A 385 -16.87 -17.93 -26.77
C VAL A 385 -17.21 -19.35 -26.32
N THR A 386 -16.33 -19.93 -25.52
CA THR A 386 -16.63 -21.22 -24.90
C THR A 386 -17.44 -20.96 -23.65
N ILE A 387 -18.72 -21.29 -23.67
CA ILE A 387 -19.57 -21.22 -22.48
C ILE A 387 -19.20 -22.45 -21.63
N PRO A 388 -18.74 -22.30 -20.38
CA PRO A 388 -18.60 -23.44 -19.51
C PRO A 388 -19.98 -24.07 -19.32
N LYS A 389 -20.04 -25.39 -19.51
CA LYS A 389 -21.25 -26.18 -19.24
C LYS A 389 -21.51 -26.23 -17.75
#